data_3a70d31002e3fb1c930f7bd63a36d7fa
#
_entry.id   3a70d31002e3fb1c930f7bd63a36d7fa
#
_cell.length_a   1.000
_cell.length_b   1.000
_cell.length_c   1.000
_cell.angle_alpha   90.00
_cell.angle_beta   90.00
_cell.angle_gamma   90.00
#
_symmetry.space_group_name_H-M   'P 1'
#
loop_
_entity.id
_entity.type
_entity.pdbx_description
1 polymer ?
#
loop_
_entity_poly.entity_id
_entity_poly.type
_entity_poly.pdbx_seq_one_letter_code
_entity_poly.pdbx_strand_id
1 'polypeptide(L)'
;TGSNVDFQDITGAGGASWDLSAITGGSGDAGGNTGITFTTADTQYWIGDTGNWSDSTKWSLTSGGGNTGRVPLPQDDVVFDANSFSSTSQTITGDMYRSGKNITFAGDGSGAVLNTPTFDSTTDTTIYGSLTLVSDMTVSASQTINLESRTSSTLTTAGHSIPSAFNINA
;
A
#
# COMPACT_ATOMS: atom_id res chain seq x y z
N THR A 1 -1.50 -18.65 17.77
CA THR A 1 -1.28 -17.20 17.72
C THR A 1 -0.70 -16.88 16.36
N GLY A 2 -1.47 -16.21 15.51
CA GLY A 2 -0.99 -15.68 14.23
C GLY A 2 -0.47 -14.26 14.41
N SER A 3 0.44 -13.84 13.54
CA SER A 3 0.84 -12.44 13.38
C SER A 3 0.97 -12.16 11.88
N ASN A 4 0.60 -10.96 11.45
CA ASN A 4 0.67 -10.54 10.03
C ASN A 4 0.02 -11.56 9.09
N VAL A 5 -1.26 -11.85 9.27
CA VAL A 5 -2.01 -12.78 8.42
C VAL A 5 -2.99 -12.01 7.53
N ASP A 6 -3.00 -12.35 6.26
CA ASP A 6 -3.94 -11.83 5.27
C ASP A 6 -4.86 -12.96 4.82
N PHE A 7 -6.14 -12.63 4.66
CA PHE A 7 -7.17 -13.57 4.22
C PHE A 7 -7.87 -13.06 2.97
N GLN A 8 -8.16 -13.98 2.07
CA GLN A 8 -8.92 -13.71 0.86
C GLN A 8 -9.90 -14.86 0.63
N ASP A 9 -11.17 -14.54 0.32
CA ASP A 9 -12.23 -15.52 0.01
C ASP A 9 -12.47 -16.56 1.12
N ILE A 10 -12.33 -16.17 2.37
CA ILE A 10 -12.54 -17.04 3.53
C ILE A 10 -13.87 -16.76 4.20
N THR A 11 -14.62 -17.81 4.52
CA THR A 11 -15.81 -17.74 5.35
C THR A 11 -15.52 -18.28 6.74
N GLY A 12 -15.56 -17.40 7.73
CA GLY A 12 -15.55 -17.77 9.14
C GLY A 12 -16.90 -18.38 9.51
N ALA A 13 -16.93 -19.66 9.86
CA ALA A 13 -18.14 -20.38 10.21
C ALA A 13 -17.99 -21.10 11.56
N GLY A 14 -19.13 -21.48 12.12
CA GLY A 14 -19.22 -22.15 13.43
C GLY A 14 -19.60 -21.21 14.56
N GLY A 15 -19.65 -21.67 15.78
CA GLY A 15 -20.08 -20.90 16.96
C GLY A 15 -18.97 -20.01 17.57
N ALA A 16 -17.77 -19.98 17.00
CA ALA A 16 -16.66 -19.17 17.48
C ALA A 16 -16.68 -17.80 16.82
N SER A 17 -16.27 -16.77 17.56
CA SER A 17 -15.97 -15.45 17.00
C SER A 17 -14.61 -15.49 16.30
N TRP A 18 -14.58 -15.12 15.02
CA TRP A 18 -13.36 -14.95 14.25
C TRP A 18 -12.89 -13.50 14.36
N ASP A 19 -12.60 -13.06 15.57
CA ASP A 19 -12.09 -11.70 15.82
C ASP A 19 -10.57 -11.70 15.76
N LEU A 20 -10.04 -11.12 14.69
CA LEU A 20 -8.63 -10.96 14.40
C LEU A 20 -8.18 -9.48 14.53
N SER A 21 -9.04 -8.61 15.03
CA SER A 21 -8.77 -7.16 15.10
C SER A 21 -7.57 -6.79 15.96
N ALA A 22 -7.24 -7.62 16.96
CA ALA A 22 -6.16 -7.39 17.92
C ALA A 22 -4.88 -8.21 17.63
N ILE A 23 -4.74 -8.79 16.44
CA ILE A 23 -3.53 -9.53 16.08
C ILE A 23 -2.33 -8.58 15.97
N THR A 24 -1.19 -8.98 16.55
CA THR A 24 0.06 -8.24 16.45
C THR A 24 0.48 -8.05 14.99
N GLY A 25 0.75 -6.83 14.59
CA GLY A 25 1.08 -6.47 13.20
C GLY A 25 -0.13 -6.35 12.27
N GLY A 26 -1.34 -6.60 12.80
CA GLY A 26 -2.60 -6.49 12.08
C GLY A 26 -3.01 -7.76 11.32
N SER A 27 -4.29 -7.83 11.00
CA SER A 27 -4.90 -8.83 10.12
C SER A 27 -5.41 -8.16 8.85
N GLY A 28 -5.01 -8.67 7.69
CA GLY A 28 -5.34 -8.12 6.39
C GLY A 28 -6.60 -8.74 5.79
N ASP A 29 -7.51 -7.88 5.35
CA ASP A 29 -8.67 -8.24 4.54
C ASP A 29 -8.38 -7.96 3.07
N ALA A 30 -7.98 -8.99 2.33
CA ALA A 30 -7.75 -8.93 0.89
C ALA A 30 -9.06 -9.07 0.07
N GLY A 31 -10.20 -9.06 0.75
CA GLY A 31 -11.53 -9.08 0.15
C GLY A 31 -12.16 -10.46 0.04
N GLY A 32 -13.49 -10.47 -0.17
CA GLY A 32 -14.27 -11.70 -0.29
C GLY A 32 -14.47 -12.47 1.02
N ASN A 33 -14.04 -11.93 2.14
CA ASN A 33 -14.17 -12.58 3.45
C ASN A 33 -15.52 -12.30 4.10
N THR A 34 -16.02 -13.27 4.86
CA THR A 34 -17.25 -13.14 5.66
C THR A 34 -17.09 -13.76 7.03
N GLY A 35 -17.79 -13.23 8.05
CA GLY A 35 -17.78 -13.78 9.41
C GLY A 35 -16.46 -13.62 10.15
N ILE A 36 -15.58 -12.72 9.70
CA ILE A 36 -14.27 -12.42 10.30
C ILE A 36 -14.21 -10.93 10.63
N THR A 37 -13.75 -10.57 11.81
CA THR A 37 -13.45 -9.19 12.18
C THR A 37 -11.97 -8.95 12.03
N PHE A 38 -11.60 -8.02 11.16
CA PHE A 38 -10.21 -7.66 10.86
C PHE A 38 -9.76 -6.41 11.62
N THR A 39 -8.46 -6.16 11.59
CA THR A 39 -7.90 -4.87 11.98
C THR A 39 -8.58 -3.77 11.16
N THR A 40 -8.98 -2.70 11.84
CA THR A 40 -9.63 -1.55 11.18
C THR A 40 -8.72 -0.96 10.10
N ALA A 41 -9.30 -0.68 8.94
CA ALA A 41 -8.59 -0.01 7.86
C ALA A 41 -8.22 1.43 8.28
N ASP A 42 -7.01 1.85 7.94
CA ASP A 42 -6.49 3.19 8.17
C ASP A 42 -5.86 3.76 6.90
N THR A 43 -5.57 5.07 6.93
CA THR A 43 -4.68 5.68 5.94
C THR A 43 -3.26 5.69 6.50
N GLN A 44 -2.33 5.10 5.75
CA GLN A 44 -0.91 5.07 6.10
C GLN A 44 -0.15 6.09 5.25
N TYR A 45 0.49 7.05 5.89
CA TYR A 45 1.31 8.08 5.25
C TYR A 45 2.78 7.68 5.33
N TRP A 46 3.48 7.77 4.20
CA TRP A 46 4.93 7.62 4.19
C TRP A 46 5.59 8.86 4.78
N ILE A 47 6.54 8.68 5.71
CA ILE A 47 7.22 9.77 6.43
C ILE A 47 8.75 9.65 6.43
N GLY A 48 9.31 8.79 5.61
CA GLY A 48 10.65 8.31 5.90
C GLY A 48 11.71 8.51 4.82
N ASP A 49 11.56 9.37 3.83
CA ASP A 49 12.56 9.48 2.75
C ASP A 49 12.83 8.10 2.11
N THR A 50 14.08 7.78 1.78
CA THR A 50 14.45 6.45 1.27
C THR A 50 14.21 5.36 2.30
N GLY A 51 13.64 4.23 1.86
CA GLY A 51 13.44 3.07 2.73
C GLY A 51 12.63 1.95 2.10
N ASN A 52 12.47 0.89 2.88
CA ASN A 52 11.73 -0.29 2.52
C ASN A 52 10.25 -0.17 2.93
N TRP A 53 9.36 -0.67 2.09
CA TRP A 53 7.93 -0.73 2.39
C TRP A 53 7.65 -1.50 3.69
N SER A 54 8.42 -2.56 3.94
CA SER A 54 8.31 -3.40 5.13
C SER A 54 8.77 -2.74 6.43
N ASP A 55 9.45 -1.58 6.36
CA ASP A 55 9.93 -0.88 7.54
C ASP A 55 8.78 -0.12 8.23
N SER A 56 8.33 -0.63 9.37
CA SER A 56 7.23 -0.03 10.13
C SER A 56 7.55 1.39 10.64
N THR A 57 8.82 1.79 10.67
CA THR A 57 9.21 3.15 11.10
C THR A 57 8.95 4.22 10.05
N LYS A 58 8.63 3.81 8.81
CA LYS A 58 8.36 4.69 7.67
C LYS A 58 6.89 5.14 7.56
N TRP A 59 6.03 4.69 8.46
CA TRP A 59 4.59 4.88 8.36
C TRP A 59 4.02 5.70 9.50
N SER A 60 3.05 6.55 9.18
CA SER A 60 2.31 7.39 10.12
C SER A 60 0.81 7.36 9.82
N LEU A 61 0.00 7.60 10.83
CA LEU A 61 -1.45 7.80 10.68
C LEU A 61 -1.80 9.24 10.26
N THR A 62 -0.81 10.12 10.18
CA THR A 62 -1.02 11.52 9.77
C THR A 62 0.13 11.98 8.87
N SER A 63 -0.18 12.79 7.87
CA SER A 63 0.80 13.40 6.97
C SER A 63 1.87 14.19 7.74
N GLY A 64 3.14 13.88 7.51
CA GLY A 64 4.28 14.50 8.21
C GLY A 64 4.33 14.25 9.71
N GLY A 65 3.51 13.34 10.22
CA GLY A 65 3.46 13.00 11.65
C GLY A 65 4.65 12.16 12.12
N GLY A 66 4.62 11.78 13.41
CA GLY A 66 5.57 10.80 13.94
C GLY A 66 5.21 9.38 13.51
N ASN A 67 6.10 8.43 13.77
CA ASN A 67 5.87 7.00 13.54
C ASN A 67 4.74 6.48 14.44
N THR A 68 3.53 6.53 13.95
CA THR A 68 2.30 6.07 14.61
C THR A 68 1.54 5.06 13.77
N GLY A 69 1.99 4.83 12.53
CA GLY A 69 1.40 3.90 11.59
C GLY A 69 1.93 2.47 11.74
N ARG A 70 1.56 1.67 10.78
CA ARG A 70 2.02 0.28 10.61
C ARG A 70 2.37 0.05 9.14
N VAL A 71 3.05 -1.03 8.86
CA VAL A 71 3.16 -1.52 7.47
C VAL A 71 1.74 -1.74 6.91
N PRO A 72 1.40 -1.16 5.74
CA PRO A 72 0.05 -1.22 5.21
C PRO A 72 -0.49 -2.64 5.07
N LEU A 73 -1.76 -2.80 5.43
CA LEU A 73 -2.54 -4.02 5.24
C LEU A 73 -3.32 -3.93 3.92
N PRO A 74 -3.84 -5.04 3.38
CA PRO A 74 -4.61 -5.06 2.13
C PRO A 74 -5.79 -4.08 2.09
N GLN A 75 -6.40 -3.77 3.23
CA GLN A 75 -7.52 -2.83 3.36
C GLN A 75 -7.10 -1.37 3.60
N ASP A 76 -5.82 -1.08 3.85
CA ASP A 76 -5.34 0.27 4.16
C ASP A 76 -5.13 1.11 2.89
N ASP A 77 -5.47 2.39 2.96
CA ASP A 77 -5.07 3.35 1.96
C ASP A 77 -3.63 3.84 2.24
N VAL A 78 -2.88 4.09 1.19
CA VAL A 78 -1.46 4.51 1.27
C VAL A 78 -1.27 5.82 0.55
N VAL A 79 -0.64 6.78 1.21
CA VAL A 79 -0.44 8.13 0.69
C VAL A 79 1.04 8.53 0.77
N PHE A 80 1.55 8.97 -0.37
CA PHE A 80 2.79 9.70 -0.50
C PHE A 80 2.44 11.14 -0.89
N ASP A 81 2.82 12.08 -0.05
CA ASP A 81 2.46 13.50 -0.21
C ASP A 81 3.67 14.44 -0.02
N ALA A 82 3.40 15.73 0.06
CA ALA A 82 4.43 16.76 0.21
C ALA A 82 5.31 16.60 1.46
N ASN A 83 4.84 15.86 2.46
CA ASN A 83 5.56 15.63 3.72
C ASN A 83 6.28 14.29 3.76
N SER A 84 6.19 13.50 2.69
CA SER A 84 6.78 12.17 2.63
C SER A 84 8.28 12.18 2.35
N PHE A 85 8.78 13.23 1.69
CA PHE A 85 10.17 13.32 1.24
C PHE A 85 10.77 14.68 1.56
N SER A 86 11.90 14.69 2.27
CA SER A 86 12.60 15.92 2.65
C SER A 86 13.56 16.43 1.57
N SER A 87 13.93 15.56 0.61
CA SER A 87 14.86 15.89 -0.48
C SER A 87 14.55 15.10 -1.75
N THR A 88 15.15 15.48 -2.86
CA THR A 88 15.01 14.81 -4.16
C THR A 88 15.67 13.44 -4.19
N SER A 89 15.29 12.61 -5.17
CA SER A 89 15.92 11.32 -5.48
C SER A 89 15.79 10.27 -4.36
N GLN A 90 14.71 10.34 -3.60
CA GLN A 90 14.39 9.32 -2.61
C GLN A 90 13.82 8.07 -3.26
N THR A 91 14.08 6.89 -2.70
CA THR A 91 13.59 5.62 -3.23
C THR A 91 12.74 4.90 -2.20
N ILE A 92 11.51 4.57 -2.60
CA ILE A 92 10.64 3.65 -1.88
C ILE A 92 10.85 2.26 -2.47
N THR A 93 11.39 1.35 -1.69
CA THR A 93 11.59 -0.03 -2.13
C THR A 93 10.38 -0.89 -1.75
N GLY A 94 9.64 -1.33 -2.75
CA GLY A 94 8.54 -2.27 -2.60
C GLY A 94 9.07 -3.69 -2.43
N ASP A 95 9.33 -4.09 -1.19
CA ASP A 95 9.94 -5.36 -0.79
C ASP A 95 8.93 -6.35 -0.19
N MET A 96 7.63 -6.14 -0.44
CA MET A 96 6.55 -6.98 0.09
C MET A 96 5.58 -7.43 -0.99
N TYR A 97 4.99 -8.62 -0.79
CA TYR A 97 3.93 -9.17 -1.67
C TYR A 97 2.61 -8.41 -1.60
N ARG A 98 2.42 -7.56 -0.60
CA ARG A 98 1.24 -6.70 -0.43
C ARG A 98 1.66 -5.25 -0.29
N SER A 99 0.89 -4.33 -0.86
CA SER A 99 1.18 -2.89 -0.75
C SER A 99 0.07 -2.07 -0.10
N GLY A 100 -1.15 -2.56 -0.08
CA GLY A 100 -2.31 -1.84 0.46
C GLY A 100 -3.48 -1.84 -0.52
N LYS A 101 -4.52 -1.07 -0.19
CA LYS A 101 -5.72 -0.96 -1.02
C LYS A 101 -5.53 0.08 -2.11
N ASN A 102 -5.64 1.36 -1.78
CA ASN A 102 -5.41 2.43 -2.73
C ASN A 102 -4.04 3.05 -2.47
N ILE A 103 -3.19 3.09 -3.48
CA ILE A 103 -1.88 3.72 -3.38
C ILE A 103 -1.94 5.02 -4.17
N THR A 104 -1.71 6.13 -3.47
CA THR A 104 -1.79 7.47 -4.05
C THR A 104 -0.47 8.21 -3.84
N PHE A 105 0.16 8.56 -4.94
CA PHE A 105 1.16 9.61 -4.95
C PHE A 105 0.41 10.92 -5.16
N ALA A 106 0.27 11.69 -4.08
CA ALA A 106 -0.45 12.95 -4.08
C ALA A 106 0.54 14.09 -4.38
N GLY A 107 0.22 14.86 -5.39
CA GLY A 107 0.99 16.06 -5.72
C GLY A 107 0.71 17.22 -4.74
N ASP A 108 1.49 18.27 -4.90
CA ASP A 108 1.32 19.56 -4.20
C ASP A 108 0.13 20.39 -4.73
N GLY A 109 -0.74 19.78 -5.52
CA GLY A 109 -1.85 20.43 -6.22
C GLY A 109 -1.50 20.89 -7.64
N SER A 110 -0.22 20.85 -8.04
CA SER A 110 0.23 21.07 -9.42
C SER A 110 0.26 19.79 -10.25
N GLY A 111 0.04 18.64 -9.63
CA GLY A 111 0.15 17.30 -10.22
C GLY A 111 1.52 16.65 -9.97
N ALA A 112 2.40 17.29 -9.21
CA ALA A 112 3.73 16.82 -8.88
C ALA A 112 3.82 16.32 -7.44
N VAL A 113 4.46 15.18 -7.20
CA VAL A 113 4.97 14.83 -5.86
C VAL A 113 6.27 15.60 -5.66
N LEU A 114 6.36 16.30 -4.55
CA LEU A 114 7.59 17.00 -4.22
C LEU A 114 8.75 16.01 -4.14
N ASN A 115 9.90 16.45 -4.69
CA ASN A 115 11.16 15.72 -4.60
C ASN A 115 11.30 14.46 -5.47
N THR A 116 10.49 14.32 -6.53
CA THR A 116 10.70 13.32 -7.60
C THR A 116 11.13 11.93 -7.09
N PRO A 117 10.30 11.25 -6.30
CA PRO A 117 10.69 9.96 -5.74
C PRO A 117 10.74 8.87 -6.79
N THR A 118 11.49 7.81 -6.48
CA THR A 118 11.46 6.55 -7.23
C THR A 118 10.64 5.52 -6.45
N PHE A 119 9.65 4.92 -7.09
CA PHE A 119 9.01 3.70 -6.60
C PHE A 119 9.64 2.50 -7.29
N ASP A 120 10.37 1.71 -6.52
CA ASP A 120 11.11 0.52 -7.00
C ASP A 120 10.52 -0.76 -6.39
N SER A 121 9.76 -1.51 -7.19
CA SER A 121 9.23 -2.81 -6.75
C SER A 121 10.29 -3.90 -6.99
N THR A 122 10.88 -4.40 -5.91
CA THR A 122 11.89 -5.46 -5.92
C THR A 122 11.32 -6.86 -5.65
N THR A 123 10.05 -6.92 -5.29
CA THR A 123 9.28 -8.16 -5.05
C THR A 123 7.96 -8.05 -5.79
N ASP A 124 7.43 -9.16 -6.31
CA ASP A 124 6.05 -9.18 -6.81
C ASP A 124 5.12 -8.61 -5.75
N THR A 125 4.32 -7.63 -6.12
CA THR A 125 3.45 -6.95 -5.15
C THR A 125 2.01 -6.88 -5.63
N THR A 126 1.08 -6.90 -4.68
CA THR A 126 -0.36 -6.81 -4.94
C THR A 126 -0.93 -5.54 -4.33
N ILE A 127 -1.67 -4.81 -5.15
CA ILE A 127 -2.47 -3.64 -4.79
C ILE A 127 -3.93 -4.07 -4.88
N TYR A 128 -4.68 -3.92 -3.80
CA TYR A 128 -6.06 -4.42 -3.68
C TYR A 128 -7.13 -3.40 -4.09
N GLY A 129 -6.73 -2.30 -4.70
CA GLY A 129 -7.59 -1.22 -5.16
C GLY A 129 -6.96 -0.42 -6.29
N SER A 130 -6.91 0.90 -6.14
CA SER A 130 -6.44 1.83 -7.15
C SER A 130 -4.95 2.17 -7.00
N LEU A 131 -4.30 2.46 -8.13
CA LEU A 131 -2.95 3.03 -8.16
C LEU A 131 -2.98 4.38 -8.88
N THR A 132 -2.56 5.43 -8.19
CA THR A 132 -2.42 6.78 -8.75
C THR A 132 -0.98 7.23 -8.68
N LEU A 133 -0.37 7.44 -9.84
CA LEU A 133 0.96 7.98 -10.02
C LEU A 133 0.89 9.44 -10.45
N VAL A 134 1.99 10.17 -10.35
CA VAL A 134 2.17 11.55 -10.82
C VAL A 134 3.34 11.64 -11.77
N SER A 135 3.39 12.69 -12.61
CA SER A 135 4.30 12.78 -13.76
C SER A 135 5.77 12.94 -13.40
N ASP A 136 6.09 13.48 -12.25
CA ASP A 136 7.45 13.84 -11.85
C ASP A 136 8.14 12.81 -10.95
N MET A 137 7.55 11.62 -10.81
CA MET A 137 8.17 10.48 -10.13
C MET A 137 8.86 9.54 -11.14
N THR A 138 9.62 8.59 -10.64
CA THR A 138 10.15 7.46 -11.41
C THR A 138 9.50 6.16 -10.95
N VAL A 139 9.14 5.32 -11.90
CA VAL A 139 8.70 3.94 -11.60
C VAL A 139 9.77 2.99 -12.11
N SER A 140 10.40 2.27 -11.20
CA SER A 140 11.42 1.25 -11.49
C SER A 140 10.95 -0.05 -10.87
N ALA A 141 10.11 -0.79 -11.60
CA ALA A 141 9.61 -2.07 -11.12
C ALA A 141 10.33 -3.19 -11.86
N SER A 142 11.14 -3.97 -11.16
CA SER A 142 11.81 -5.15 -11.70
C SER A 142 10.96 -6.42 -11.56
N GLN A 143 9.90 -6.35 -10.78
CA GLN A 143 8.99 -7.46 -10.46
C GLN A 143 7.56 -7.12 -10.86
N THR A 144 6.67 -8.10 -10.78
CA THR A 144 5.27 -7.95 -11.19
C THR A 144 4.49 -7.07 -10.22
N ILE A 145 3.69 -6.14 -10.75
CA ILE A 145 2.67 -5.42 -10.00
C ILE A 145 1.31 -6.00 -10.37
N ASN A 146 0.60 -6.55 -9.41
CA ASN A 146 -0.75 -7.08 -9.56
C ASN A 146 -1.77 -6.07 -9.01
N LEU A 147 -2.77 -5.69 -9.80
CA LEU A 147 -3.99 -5.04 -9.31
C LEU A 147 -5.07 -6.10 -9.13
N GLU A 148 -5.44 -6.36 -7.88
CA GLU A 148 -6.44 -7.38 -7.50
C GLU A 148 -7.56 -6.72 -6.70
N SER A 149 -8.41 -5.96 -7.38
CA SER A 149 -9.53 -5.29 -6.74
C SER A 149 -10.81 -6.12 -6.86
N ARG A 150 -11.57 -6.21 -5.76
CA ARG A 150 -12.91 -6.81 -5.72
C ARG A 150 -14.02 -5.80 -6.04
N THR A 151 -13.65 -4.56 -6.27
CA THR A 151 -14.55 -3.45 -6.61
C THR A 151 -13.93 -2.65 -7.75
N SER A 152 -14.66 -1.67 -8.28
CA SER A 152 -14.09 -0.78 -9.31
C SER A 152 -12.80 -0.13 -8.81
N SER A 153 -11.73 -0.22 -9.60
CA SER A 153 -10.43 0.39 -9.32
C SER A 153 -9.98 1.21 -10.51
N THR A 154 -9.08 2.15 -10.25
CA THR A 154 -8.52 3.05 -11.25
C THR A 154 -7.00 2.91 -11.28
N LEU A 155 -6.45 2.83 -12.48
CA LEU A 155 -5.01 2.96 -12.71
C LEU A 155 -4.76 4.30 -13.39
N THR A 156 -4.04 5.19 -12.71
CA THR A 156 -3.56 6.47 -13.25
C THR A 156 -2.05 6.40 -13.37
N THR A 157 -1.52 6.29 -14.59
CA THR A 157 -0.07 6.13 -14.81
C THR A 157 0.64 7.46 -14.98
N ALA A 158 -0.09 8.57 -15.18
CA ALA A 158 0.49 9.90 -15.46
C ALA A 158 1.55 9.90 -16.58
N GLY A 159 1.41 9.00 -17.55
CA GLY A 159 2.34 8.86 -18.68
C GLY A 159 3.53 7.93 -18.41
N HIS A 160 3.66 7.34 -17.25
CA HIS A 160 4.71 6.35 -16.99
C HIS A 160 4.46 5.05 -17.75
N SER A 161 5.55 4.49 -18.29
CA SER A 161 5.60 3.08 -18.67
C SER A 161 5.95 2.28 -17.40
N ILE A 162 5.18 1.26 -17.12
CA ILE A 162 5.49 0.34 -16.03
C ILE A 162 6.44 -0.72 -16.58
N PRO A 163 7.71 -0.79 -16.12
CA PRO A 163 8.76 -1.54 -16.79
C PRO A 163 8.61 -3.07 -16.71
N SER A 164 7.83 -3.56 -15.76
CA SER A 164 7.64 -4.99 -15.50
C SER A 164 6.25 -5.47 -15.93
N ALA A 165 5.98 -6.75 -15.72
CA ALA A 165 4.65 -7.28 -15.92
C ALA A 165 3.65 -6.57 -15.00
N PHE A 166 2.55 -6.13 -15.58
CA PHE A 166 1.44 -5.50 -14.87
C PHE A 166 0.18 -6.34 -15.13
N ASN A 167 -0.33 -6.96 -14.09
CA ASN A 167 -1.50 -7.80 -14.17
C ASN A 167 -2.72 -7.08 -13.58
N ILE A 168 -3.82 -7.11 -14.28
CA ILE A 168 -5.11 -6.64 -13.76
C ILE A 168 -6.01 -7.87 -13.62
N ASN A 169 -6.26 -8.25 -12.37
CA ASN A 169 -7.18 -9.33 -12.00
C ASN A 169 -8.36 -8.68 -11.28
N ALA A 170 -9.42 -8.40 -12.03
CA ALA A 170 -10.64 -7.78 -11.51
C ALA A 170 -11.81 -8.77 -11.53
#